data_c75c244e7d8d4caaf790d8a843111693
#
_entry.id   c75c244e7d8d4caaf790d8a843111693
#
_cell.length_a   1.000
_cell.length_b   1.000
_cell.length_c   1.000
_cell.angle_alpha   90.00
_cell.angle_beta   90.00
_cell.angle_gamma   90.00
#
_symmetry.space_group_name_H-M   'P 1'
#
loop_
_entity.id
_entity.type
_entity.pdbx_description
1 polymer ?
#
loop_
_entity_poly.entity_id
_entity_poly.type
_entity_poly.pdbx_seq_one_letter_code
_entity_poly.pdbx_strand_id
1 'polypeptide(L)'
;MSRFATRIKATLSRFFIAPLGLALLCSSLYAGELLSAADQLRPNENGLPPPLPKPLNLSVCFFDMQGKNGDFYSRAKDLALIAQRWNVIADIKVFTDERVAADNFKAGRCDAAGISTMRARQFNLFMGSIEAVGAVTNYEQLRLLLRTLLDPKIVPLTITEPYQILGVLPVGGTYIHVKDRAISSIEKAAGKKIAVLDWDKSQTEIVNKIGAHPVPSNLSNFASQFNNGQVDIIVAPALVFRPFELSRG
;
A
#
# COMPACT_ATOMS: atom_id res chain seq x y z
N MET A 1 -0.92 -4.26 19.09
CA MET A 1 -0.59 -5.64 18.69
C MET A 1 -1.69 -6.10 17.74
N SER A 2 -1.38 -6.30 16.48
CA SER A 2 -2.36 -6.71 15.47
C SER A 2 -2.87 -8.11 15.78
N ARG A 3 -4.20 -8.31 15.73
CA ARG A 3 -4.84 -9.64 15.91
C ARG A 3 -4.29 -10.68 14.92
N PHE A 4 -3.74 -10.24 13.81
CA PHE A 4 -3.14 -11.06 12.77
C PHE A 4 -1.84 -11.72 13.24
N ALA A 5 -0.91 -10.96 13.81
CA ALA A 5 0.34 -11.50 14.35
C ALA A 5 0.09 -12.46 15.55
N THR A 6 -0.92 -12.15 16.36
CA THR A 6 -1.29 -12.99 17.52
C THR A 6 -1.91 -14.33 17.09
N ARG A 7 -2.68 -14.38 15.99
CA ARG A 7 -3.25 -15.64 15.48
C ARG A 7 -2.19 -16.55 14.86
N ILE A 8 -1.21 -16.01 14.16
CA ILE A 8 -0.10 -16.82 13.60
C ILE A 8 0.81 -17.34 14.73
N LYS A 9 1.13 -16.51 15.74
CA LYS A 9 1.94 -16.95 16.90
C LYS A 9 1.21 -17.95 17.81
N ALA A 10 -0.12 -17.82 17.98
CA ALA A 10 -0.89 -18.76 18.80
C ALA A 10 -0.95 -20.18 18.20
N THR A 11 -0.85 -20.31 16.88
CA THR A 11 -0.82 -21.62 16.20
C THR A 11 0.55 -22.28 16.30
N LEU A 12 1.64 -21.48 16.38
CA LEU A 12 3.02 -21.98 16.49
C LEU A 12 3.46 -22.22 17.96
N SER A 13 2.90 -21.49 18.95
CA SER A 13 3.33 -21.60 20.34
C SER A 13 2.69 -22.75 21.14
N ARG A 14 1.68 -23.44 20.60
CA ARG A 14 1.03 -24.61 21.29
C ARG A 14 1.75 -25.93 21.06
N PHE A 15 2.88 -25.96 20.36
CA PHE A 15 3.62 -27.19 20.05
C PHE A 15 4.89 -27.41 20.90
N PHE A 16 5.17 -26.56 21.90
CA PHE A 16 6.42 -26.69 22.67
C PHE A 16 6.20 -26.70 24.19
N ILE A 17 5.38 -27.60 24.74
CA ILE A 17 5.55 -28.05 26.12
C ILE A 17 4.83 -29.41 26.24
N ALA A 18 5.56 -30.49 26.07
CA ALA A 18 5.19 -31.80 26.60
C ALA A 18 6.37 -32.34 27.41
N PRO A 19 6.14 -32.85 28.62
CA PRO A 19 7.21 -33.33 29.49
C PRO A 19 7.85 -34.62 28.95
N LEU A 20 9.16 -34.72 29.13
CA LEU A 20 9.97 -35.91 28.90
C LEU A 20 9.42 -37.11 29.73
N GLY A 21 8.92 -38.10 29.03
CA GLY A 21 8.60 -39.38 29.71
C GLY A 21 7.43 -40.08 29.03
N LEU A 22 7.60 -40.65 27.90
CA LEU A 22 7.06 -41.86 27.27
C LEU A 22 7.26 -41.77 25.75
N ALA A 23 8.50 -41.76 25.35
CA ALA A 23 8.85 -41.82 23.94
C ALA A 23 9.11 -43.28 23.60
N LEU A 24 8.30 -43.88 22.70
CA LEU A 24 8.80 -44.82 21.69
C LEU A 24 7.71 -45.38 20.75
N LEU A 25 6.43 -44.97 20.85
CA LEU A 25 5.40 -45.50 19.93
C LEU A 25 4.47 -44.47 19.25
N CYS A 26 4.79 -43.15 19.33
CA CYS A 26 3.94 -42.09 18.73
C CYS A 26 4.63 -41.24 17.64
N SER A 27 5.84 -41.59 17.21
CA SER A 27 6.63 -40.76 16.30
C SER A 27 6.23 -40.85 14.82
N SER A 28 5.48 -41.88 14.42
CA SER A 28 5.10 -42.02 12.99
C SER A 28 3.83 -41.25 12.58
N LEU A 29 2.89 -41.05 13.51
CA LEU A 29 1.65 -40.31 13.22
C LEU A 29 1.86 -38.79 13.14
N TYR A 30 2.70 -38.22 14.01
CA TYR A 30 3.00 -36.77 13.98
C TYR A 30 3.89 -36.36 12.78
N ALA A 31 4.80 -37.24 12.36
CA ALA A 31 5.63 -36.97 11.17
C ALA A 31 4.81 -36.95 9.86
N GLY A 32 3.80 -37.83 9.77
CA GLY A 32 2.89 -37.87 8.62
C GLY A 32 2.00 -36.62 8.53
N GLU A 33 1.54 -36.08 9.64
CA GLU A 33 0.70 -34.87 9.68
C GLU A 33 1.50 -33.58 9.38
N LEU A 34 2.73 -33.51 9.87
CA LEU A 34 3.66 -32.40 9.56
C LEU A 34 4.11 -32.41 8.09
N LEU A 35 4.37 -33.60 7.53
CA LEU A 35 4.70 -33.74 6.11
C LEU A 35 3.51 -33.41 5.22
N SER A 36 2.28 -33.80 5.58
CA SER A 36 1.07 -33.46 4.85
C SER A 36 0.78 -31.97 4.87
N ALA A 37 1.04 -31.28 5.99
CA ALA A 37 0.92 -29.82 6.10
C ALA A 37 1.97 -29.10 5.28
N ALA A 38 3.21 -29.60 5.23
CA ALA A 38 4.28 -29.03 4.39
C ALA A 38 4.02 -29.23 2.90
N ASP A 39 3.47 -30.39 2.50
CA ASP A 39 3.07 -30.66 1.11
C ASP A 39 1.89 -29.79 0.66
N GLN A 40 0.97 -29.46 1.57
CA GLN A 40 -0.15 -28.53 1.30
C GLN A 40 0.32 -27.08 1.07
N LEU A 41 1.54 -26.72 1.48
CA LEU A 41 2.12 -25.39 1.30
C LEU A 41 3.03 -25.29 0.07
N ARG A 42 3.26 -26.39 -0.67
CA ARG A 42 4.08 -26.36 -1.88
C ARG A 42 3.33 -25.65 -2.99
N PRO A 43 3.99 -24.71 -3.70
CA PRO A 43 3.42 -24.09 -4.88
C PRO A 43 3.06 -25.16 -5.92
N ASN A 44 1.95 -24.94 -6.63
CA ASN A 44 1.56 -25.77 -7.77
C ASN A 44 2.54 -25.60 -8.95
N GLU A 45 2.33 -26.31 -10.05
CA GLU A 45 3.15 -26.23 -11.27
C GLU A 45 3.28 -24.80 -11.83
N ASN A 46 2.33 -23.91 -11.52
CA ASN A 46 2.34 -22.49 -11.90
C ASN A 46 3.01 -21.58 -10.84
N GLY A 47 3.65 -22.14 -9.82
CA GLY A 47 4.28 -21.39 -8.74
C GLY A 47 3.30 -20.73 -7.77
N LEU A 48 2.01 -21.06 -7.83
CA LEU A 48 0.98 -20.50 -6.94
C LEU A 48 0.82 -21.38 -5.70
N PRO A 49 0.63 -20.79 -4.50
CA PRO A 49 0.41 -21.55 -3.29
C PRO A 49 -0.96 -22.28 -3.37
N PRO A 50 -1.11 -23.43 -2.66
CA PRO A 50 -2.39 -24.08 -2.54
C PRO A 50 -3.38 -23.22 -1.74
N PRO A 51 -4.70 -23.47 -1.87
CA PRO A 51 -5.69 -22.82 -1.04
C PRO A 51 -5.45 -23.08 0.45
N LEU A 52 -5.77 -22.09 1.29
CA LEU A 52 -5.69 -22.25 2.73
C LEU A 52 -6.65 -23.37 3.18
N PRO A 53 -6.28 -24.19 4.19
CA PRO A 53 -7.09 -25.30 4.66
C PRO A 53 -8.42 -24.85 5.33
N LYS A 54 -8.47 -23.58 5.76
CA LYS A 54 -9.68 -22.95 6.35
C LYS A 54 -9.84 -21.55 5.79
N PRO A 55 -11.07 -21.05 5.61
CA PRO A 55 -11.32 -19.70 5.17
C PRO A 55 -10.67 -18.68 6.11
N LEU A 56 -9.95 -17.71 5.53
CA LEU A 56 -9.39 -16.57 6.21
C LEU A 56 -10.23 -15.34 5.87
N ASN A 57 -10.96 -14.83 6.87
CA ASN A 57 -11.73 -13.60 6.73
C ASN A 57 -10.84 -12.41 7.09
N LEU A 58 -10.73 -11.46 6.17
CA LEU A 58 -9.94 -10.23 6.33
C LEU A 58 -10.83 -9.02 6.12
N SER A 59 -10.76 -8.05 7.03
CA SER A 59 -11.29 -6.71 6.82
C SER A 59 -10.21 -5.81 6.25
N VAL A 60 -10.50 -5.10 5.15
CA VAL A 60 -9.54 -4.26 4.43
C VAL A 60 -10.02 -2.82 4.43
N CYS A 61 -9.27 -1.90 5.04
CA CYS A 61 -9.47 -0.45 4.91
C CYS A 61 -8.84 0.01 3.60
N PHE A 62 -9.66 0.37 2.62
CA PHE A 62 -9.19 0.70 1.28
C PHE A 62 -9.47 2.16 0.94
N PHE A 63 -8.44 2.87 0.49
CA PHE A 63 -8.56 4.24 0.03
C PHE A 63 -8.86 4.28 -1.46
N ASP A 64 -9.92 5.00 -1.82
CA ASP A 64 -10.21 5.42 -3.18
C ASP A 64 -10.88 6.80 -3.15
N MET A 65 -10.30 7.78 -3.83
CA MET A 65 -10.79 9.17 -3.84
C MET A 65 -12.23 9.29 -4.35
N GLN A 66 -12.68 8.37 -5.20
CA GLN A 66 -14.05 8.30 -5.73
C GLN A 66 -14.95 7.35 -4.91
N GLY A 67 -14.41 6.76 -3.83
CA GLY A 67 -15.16 5.84 -2.98
C GLY A 67 -15.59 4.58 -3.72
N LYS A 68 -16.86 4.21 -3.57
CA LYS A 68 -17.44 3.01 -4.20
C LYS A 68 -17.53 3.08 -5.74
N ASN A 69 -17.40 4.26 -6.31
CA ASN A 69 -17.45 4.49 -7.76
C ASN A 69 -16.03 4.53 -8.37
N GLY A 70 -14.98 4.38 -7.57
CA GLY A 70 -13.61 4.46 -8.01
C GLY A 70 -13.11 3.18 -8.68
N ASP A 71 -12.22 3.37 -9.65
CA ASP A 71 -11.61 2.28 -10.40
C ASP A 71 -10.73 1.38 -9.51
N PHE A 72 -10.05 1.96 -8.51
CA PHE A 72 -9.23 1.18 -7.58
C PHE A 72 -10.08 0.29 -6.70
N TYR A 73 -11.21 0.79 -6.20
CA TYR A 73 -12.14 0.00 -5.41
C TYR A 73 -12.75 -1.13 -6.24
N SER A 74 -13.13 -0.86 -7.49
CA SER A 74 -13.64 -1.89 -8.40
C SER A 74 -12.60 -3.00 -8.61
N ARG A 75 -11.35 -2.64 -8.91
CA ARG A 75 -10.24 -3.61 -9.07
C ARG A 75 -9.95 -4.36 -7.79
N ALA A 76 -10.01 -3.70 -6.63
CA ALA A 76 -9.82 -4.36 -5.33
C ALA A 76 -10.89 -5.42 -5.09
N LYS A 77 -12.15 -5.16 -5.48
CA LYS A 77 -13.23 -6.18 -5.42
C LYS A 77 -12.96 -7.35 -6.34
N ASP A 78 -12.50 -7.11 -7.56
CA ASP A 78 -12.16 -8.18 -8.49
C ASP A 78 -11.04 -9.06 -7.93
N LEU A 79 -10.01 -8.44 -7.33
CA LEU A 79 -8.93 -9.17 -6.66
C LEU A 79 -9.44 -9.94 -5.44
N ALA A 80 -10.39 -9.39 -4.68
CA ALA A 80 -11.02 -10.08 -3.56
C ALA A 80 -11.80 -11.33 -4.00
N LEU A 81 -12.50 -11.26 -5.14
CA LEU A 81 -13.15 -12.43 -5.75
C LEU A 81 -12.14 -13.49 -6.19
N ILE A 82 -11.03 -13.07 -6.79
CA ILE A 82 -9.95 -14.00 -7.17
C ILE A 82 -9.36 -14.66 -5.93
N ALA A 83 -9.14 -13.91 -4.84
CA ALA A 83 -8.56 -14.41 -3.60
C ALA A 83 -9.39 -15.52 -2.93
N GLN A 84 -10.70 -15.59 -3.21
CA GLN A 84 -11.56 -16.69 -2.73
C GLN A 84 -11.10 -18.07 -3.21
N ARG A 85 -10.40 -18.14 -4.34
CA ARG A 85 -9.80 -19.40 -4.83
C ARG A 85 -8.75 -19.97 -3.86
N TRP A 86 -8.21 -19.12 -2.99
CA TRP A 86 -7.26 -19.49 -1.95
C TRP A 86 -7.87 -19.49 -0.54
N ASN A 87 -9.22 -19.54 -0.45
CA ASN A 87 -9.95 -19.44 0.81
C ASN A 87 -9.67 -18.14 1.58
N VAL A 88 -9.35 -17.04 0.86
CA VAL A 88 -9.21 -15.70 1.44
C VAL A 88 -10.46 -14.90 1.10
N ILE A 89 -11.21 -14.48 2.13
CA ILE A 89 -12.45 -13.72 2.02
C ILE A 89 -12.17 -12.31 2.54
N ALA A 90 -12.09 -11.32 1.64
CA ALA A 90 -11.81 -9.93 1.98
C ALA A 90 -13.10 -9.10 2.00
N ASP A 91 -13.40 -8.49 3.16
CA ASP A 91 -14.41 -7.44 3.32
C ASP A 91 -13.76 -6.06 3.14
N ILE A 92 -14.03 -5.39 2.02
CA ILE A 92 -13.38 -4.14 1.66
C ILE A 92 -14.25 -2.96 2.09
N LYS A 93 -13.76 -2.20 3.07
CA LYS A 93 -14.32 -0.94 3.56
C LYS A 93 -13.64 0.21 2.85
N VAL A 94 -14.33 0.86 1.92
CA VAL A 94 -13.75 1.97 1.16
C VAL A 94 -13.90 3.30 1.90
N PHE A 95 -12.84 4.11 1.82
CA PHE A 95 -12.74 5.45 2.40
C PHE A 95 -12.32 6.44 1.32
N THR A 96 -12.93 7.62 1.30
CA THR A 96 -12.54 8.72 0.39
C THR A 96 -11.46 9.63 0.98
N ASP A 97 -11.18 9.49 2.26
CA ASP A 97 -10.04 10.13 2.95
C ASP A 97 -9.03 9.05 3.37
N GLU A 98 -7.84 9.16 2.81
CA GLU A 98 -6.75 8.21 3.06
C GLU A 98 -6.29 8.19 4.52
N ARG A 99 -6.32 9.35 5.18
CA ARG A 99 -5.99 9.47 6.60
C ARG A 99 -6.94 8.62 7.43
N VAL A 100 -8.24 8.69 7.13
CA VAL A 100 -9.26 7.89 7.83
C VAL A 100 -9.04 6.40 7.61
N ALA A 101 -8.69 5.97 6.38
CA ALA A 101 -8.36 4.57 6.10
C ALA A 101 -7.16 4.10 6.93
N ALA A 102 -6.07 4.89 6.93
CA ALA A 102 -4.84 4.59 7.67
C ALA A 102 -5.06 4.57 9.20
N ASP A 103 -5.84 5.52 9.74
CA ASP A 103 -6.14 5.60 11.18
C ASP A 103 -7.01 4.41 11.64
N ASN A 104 -7.96 3.97 10.80
CA ASN A 104 -8.75 2.77 11.07
C ASN A 104 -7.87 1.51 11.10
N PHE A 105 -6.94 1.37 10.15
CA PHE A 105 -5.97 0.28 10.13
C PHE A 105 -5.06 0.31 11.35
N LYS A 106 -4.49 1.46 11.68
CA LYS A 106 -3.64 1.67 12.86
C LYS A 106 -4.35 1.32 14.16
N ALA A 107 -5.65 1.64 14.26
CA ALA A 107 -6.49 1.31 15.41
C ALA A 107 -6.94 -0.16 15.46
N GLY A 108 -6.52 -1.00 14.52
CA GLY A 108 -6.86 -2.43 14.45
C GLY A 108 -8.31 -2.70 14.04
N ARG A 109 -9.00 -1.74 13.42
CA ARG A 109 -10.36 -1.91 12.89
C ARG A 109 -10.39 -2.60 11.53
N CYS A 110 -9.23 -2.72 10.89
CA CYS A 110 -9.01 -3.51 9.68
C CYS A 110 -7.76 -4.35 9.85
N ASP A 111 -7.76 -5.54 9.25
CA ASP A 111 -6.64 -6.47 9.25
C ASP A 111 -5.58 -6.07 8.20
N ALA A 112 -6.00 -5.37 7.13
CA ALA A 112 -5.13 -4.85 6.09
C ALA A 112 -5.57 -3.44 5.65
N ALA A 113 -4.67 -2.72 4.98
CA ALA A 113 -4.98 -1.43 4.36
C ALA A 113 -4.45 -1.34 2.94
N GLY A 114 -5.26 -0.79 2.02
CA GLY A 114 -4.87 -0.35 0.69
C GLY A 114 -4.77 1.17 0.70
N ILE A 115 -3.57 1.71 0.78
CA ILE A 115 -3.25 3.14 0.89
C ILE A 115 -2.03 3.45 0.00
N SER A 116 -1.76 4.74 -0.26
CA SER A 116 -0.57 5.13 -1.02
C SER A 116 0.72 4.74 -0.28
N THR A 117 1.79 4.52 -1.03
CA THR A 117 3.12 4.27 -0.48
C THR A 117 3.62 5.48 0.31
N MET A 118 3.24 6.70 -0.07
CA MET A 118 3.49 7.91 0.71
C MET A 118 2.90 7.82 2.12
N ARG A 119 1.66 7.37 2.26
CA ARG A 119 1.00 7.18 3.55
C ARG A 119 1.53 5.96 4.29
N ALA A 120 1.87 4.88 3.53
CA ALA A 120 2.37 3.61 4.09
C ALA A 120 3.73 3.76 4.79
N ARG A 121 4.53 4.79 4.47
CA ARG A 121 5.82 5.04 5.15
C ARG A 121 5.69 5.30 6.66
N GLN A 122 4.50 5.67 7.17
CA GLN A 122 4.27 5.76 8.62
C GLN A 122 4.25 4.38 9.30
N PHE A 123 4.03 3.31 8.55
CA PHE A 123 4.02 1.92 9.01
C PHE A 123 5.32 1.19 8.67
N ASN A 124 5.96 1.60 7.56
CA ASN A 124 7.22 1.02 7.11
C ASN A 124 8.01 2.08 6.33
N LEU A 125 9.15 2.53 6.89
CA LEU A 125 9.97 3.62 6.33
C LEU A 125 10.55 3.28 4.95
N PHE A 126 10.77 2.01 4.64
CA PHE A 126 11.27 1.58 3.34
C PHE A 126 10.34 2.00 2.19
N MET A 127 9.03 2.12 2.43
CA MET A 127 8.08 2.62 1.43
C MET A 127 8.42 4.04 0.96
N GLY A 128 8.95 4.89 1.84
CA GLY A 128 9.41 6.24 1.46
C GLY A 128 10.58 6.24 0.48
N SER A 129 11.43 5.21 0.49
CA SER A 129 12.55 5.08 -0.45
C SER A 129 12.07 4.76 -1.87
N ILE A 130 10.96 4.05 -2.02
CA ILE A 130 10.38 3.66 -3.32
C ILE A 130 9.83 4.89 -4.05
N GLU A 131 9.31 5.87 -3.30
CA GLU A 131 8.70 7.09 -3.85
C GLU A 131 9.60 8.32 -3.78
N ALA A 132 10.87 8.15 -3.44
CA ALA A 132 11.81 9.26 -3.45
C ALA A 132 11.87 9.90 -4.84
N VAL A 133 11.84 11.23 -4.88
CA VAL A 133 11.88 11.99 -6.15
C VAL A 133 13.13 11.59 -6.95
N GLY A 134 12.92 11.13 -8.18
CA GLY A 134 14.00 10.66 -9.06
C GLY A 134 14.44 9.20 -8.83
N ALA A 135 13.88 8.48 -7.86
CA ALA A 135 14.22 7.07 -7.61
C ALA A 135 13.78 6.17 -8.78
N VAL A 136 12.62 6.44 -9.37
CA VAL A 136 12.09 5.71 -10.52
C VAL A 136 11.72 6.71 -11.61
N THR A 137 12.50 6.75 -12.69
CA THR A 137 12.33 7.75 -13.76
C THR A 137 11.65 7.21 -15.01
N ASN A 138 11.53 5.89 -15.14
CA ASN A 138 10.92 5.25 -16.31
C ASN A 138 10.32 3.88 -15.97
N TYR A 139 9.53 3.33 -16.90
CA TYR A 139 8.84 2.05 -16.71
C TYR A 139 9.78 0.83 -16.61
N GLU A 140 10.97 0.90 -17.17
CA GLU A 140 11.95 -0.18 -17.08
C GLU A 140 12.48 -0.30 -15.66
N GLN A 141 12.87 0.84 -15.07
CA GLN A 141 13.27 0.91 -13.66
C GLN A 141 12.12 0.50 -12.72
N LEU A 142 10.87 0.90 -13.05
CA LEU A 142 9.70 0.48 -12.28
C LEU A 142 9.53 -1.05 -12.31
N ARG A 143 9.66 -1.67 -13.47
CA ARG A 143 9.60 -3.15 -13.58
C ARG A 143 10.71 -3.83 -12.79
N LEU A 144 11.93 -3.28 -12.86
CA LEU A 144 13.05 -3.79 -12.07
C LEU A 144 12.77 -3.67 -10.58
N LEU A 145 12.32 -2.51 -10.10
CA LEU A 145 11.94 -2.29 -8.70
C LEU A 145 10.88 -3.30 -8.25
N LEU A 146 9.78 -3.45 -9.00
CA LEU A 146 8.71 -4.37 -8.63
C LEU A 146 9.18 -5.84 -8.56
N ARG A 147 10.10 -6.24 -9.45
CA ARG A 147 10.73 -7.57 -9.38
C ARG A 147 11.64 -7.71 -8.16
N THR A 148 12.41 -6.66 -7.86
CA THR A 148 13.32 -6.64 -6.71
C THR A 148 12.56 -6.75 -5.38
N LEU A 149 11.37 -6.16 -5.28
CA LEU A 149 10.53 -6.29 -4.08
C LEU A 149 10.06 -7.73 -3.80
N LEU A 150 10.13 -8.61 -4.80
CA LEU A 150 9.81 -10.04 -4.65
C LEU A 150 11.04 -10.87 -4.23
N ASP A 151 12.25 -10.29 -4.22
CA ASP A 151 13.46 -11.00 -3.80
C ASP A 151 13.39 -11.30 -2.30
N PRO A 152 13.59 -12.57 -1.88
CA PRO A 152 13.62 -12.95 -0.46
C PRO A 152 14.56 -12.13 0.40
N LYS A 153 15.64 -11.57 -0.18
CA LYS A 153 16.59 -10.70 0.52
C LYS A 153 15.99 -9.32 0.86
N ILE A 154 14.99 -8.88 0.10
CA ILE A 154 14.33 -7.58 0.29
C ILE A 154 13.11 -7.71 1.21
N VAL A 155 12.49 -8.88 1.29
CA VAL A 155 11.31 -9.12 2.14
C VAL A 155 11.49 -8.61 3.58
N PRO A 156 12.65 -8.79 4.26
CA PRO A 156 12.84 -8.25 5.62
C PRO A 156 12.69 -6.73 5.71
N LEU A 157 12.98 -5.97 4.64
CA LEU A 157 12.78 -4.51 4.61
C LEU A 157 11.31 -4.12 4.55
N THR A 158 10.45 -5.01 4.07
CA THR A 158 9.00 -4.79 4.00
C THR A 158 8.28 -5.06 5.32
N ILE A 159 9.01 -5.52 6.34
CA ILE A 159 8.48 -5.88 7.66
C ILE A 159 8.95 -4.84 8.67
N THR A 160 8.00 -4.22 9.36
CA THR A 160 8.22 -3.38 10.54
C THR A 160 7.15 -3.77 11.55
N GLU A 161 7.51 -4.57 12.54
CA GLU A 161 6.54 -5.09 13.53
C GLU A 161 5.68 -3.97 14.15
N PRO A 162 4.34 -4.12 14.17
CA PRO A 162 3.57 -5.31 13.79
C PRO A 162 3.05 -5.31 12.34
N TYR A 163 3.64 -4.53 11.43
CA TYR A 163 3.16 -4.31 10.06
C TYR A 163 4.04 -5.02 9.02
N GLN A 164 3.41 -5.44 7.94
CA GLN A 164 4.08 -5.98 6.76
C GLN A 164 3.46 -5.42 5.49
N ILE A 165 4.30 -5.01 4.54
CA ILE A 165 3.88 -4.63 3.20
C ILE A 165 3.67 -5.91 2.39
N LEU A 166 2.45 -6.11 1.90
CA LEU A 166 2.07 -7.32 1.14
C LEU A 166 2.26 -7.16 -0.36
N GLY A 167 2.29 -5.93 -0.86
CA GLY A 167 2.48 -5.64 -2.28
C GLY A 167 2.42 -4.16 -2.59
N VAL A 168 2.88 -3.81 -3.78
CA VAL A 168 2.87 -2.44 -4.32
C VAL A 168 2.27 -2.48 -5.72
N LEU A 169 1.28 -1.64 -5.97
CA LEU A 169 0.62 -1.49 -7.27
C LEU A 169 0.97 -0.13 -7.87
N PRO A 170 1.57 -0.07 -9.07
CA PRO A 170 1.87 1.20 -9.73
C PRO A 170 0.59 1.87 -10.23
N VAL A 171 0.48 3.18 -10.02
CA VAL A 171 -0.64 4.01 -10.49
C VAL A 171 -0.27 4.90 -11.69
N GLY A 172 0.91 4.69 -12.27
CA GLY A 172 1.42 5.42 -13.43
C GLY A 172 2.43 6.51 -13.06
N GLY A 173 2.92 7.20 -14.10
CA GLY A 173 3.86 8.30 -13.95
C GLY A 173 3.21 9.52 -13.31
N THR A 174 3.98 10.22 -12.48
CA THR A 174 3.57 11.47 -11.84
C THR A 174 3.98 12.65 -12.73
N TYR A 175 3.10 13.62 -12.86
CA TYR A 175 3.28 14.82 -13.68
C TYR A 175 3.06 16.08 -12.85
N ILE A 176 3.72 17.15 -13.25
CA ILE A 176 3.48 18.50 -12.73
C ILE A 176 2.38 19.12 -13.59
N HIS A 177 1.25 19.43 -12.99
CA HIS A 177 0.14 20.13 -13.63
C HIS A 177 0.21 21.60 -13.23
N VAL A 178 0.15 22.51 -14.21
CA VAL A 178 0.25 23.96 -14.02
C VAL A 178 -0.97 24.64 -14.62
N LYS A 179 -1.48 25.67 -13.96
CA LYS A 179 -2.58 26.50 -14.48
C LYS A 179 -2.12 27.38 -15.66
N ASP A 180 -0.90 27.88 -15.59
CA ASP A 180 -0.31 28.72 -16.62
C ASP A 180 0.86 27.97 -17.29
N ARG A 181 0.75 27.74 -18.59
CA ARG A 181 1.81 27.10 -19.40
C ARG A 181 3.13 27.88 -19.41
N ALA A 182 3.12 29.16 -19.02
CA ALA A 182 4.33 29.93 -18.82
C ALA A 182 5.20 29.39 -17.68
N ILE A 183 4.63 28.62 -16.73
CA ILE A 183 5.37 27.94 -15.65
C ILE A 183 6.03 26.68 -16.23
N SER A 184 7.14 26.85 -16.93
CA SER A 184 7.82 25.78 -17.68
C SER A 184 9.18 25.39 -17.09
N SER A 185 9.57 25.97 -15.95
CA SER A 185 10.82 25.66 -15.25
C SER A 185 10.68 25.89 -13.75
N ILE A 186 11.65 25.42 -12.96
CA ILE A 186 11.68 25.60 -11.51
C ILE A 186 11.76 27.08 -11.14
N GLU A 187 12.54 27.87 -11.88
CA GLU A 187 12.71 29.33 -11.66
C GLU A 187 11.37 30.06 -11.83
N LYS A 188 10.56 29.63 -12.79
CA LYS A 188 9.23 30.21 -13.05
C LYS A 188 8.16 29.76 -12.04
N ALA A 189 8.45 28.72 -11.26
CA ALA A 189 7.62 28.30 -10.15
C ALA A 189 7.83 29.19 -8.91
N ALA A 190 8.89 29.99 -8.84
CA ALA A 190 9.11 30.94 -7.76
C ALA A 190 7.92 31.90 -7.61
N GLY A 191 7.47 32.12 -6.37
CA GLY A 191 6.30 32.94 -6.06
C GLY A 191 4.93 32.31 -6.38
N LYS A 192 4.89 31.11 -6.97
CA LYS A 192 3.65 30.40 -7.26
C LYS A 192 3.20 29.56 -6.07
N LYS A 193 1.90 29.29 -5.99
CA LYS A 193 1.29 28.44 -4.97
C LYS A 193 1.32 26.98 -5.40
N ILE A 194 1.97 26.13 -4.63
CA ILE A 194 2.11 24.70 -4.91
C ILE A 194 1.40 23.90 -3.84
N ALA A 195 0.50 22.99 -4.24
CA ALA A 195 -0.13 22.05 -3.31
C ALA A 195 0.92 21.08 -2.76
N VAL A 196 0.97 20.95 -1.44
CA VAL A 196 1.82 20.00 -0.71
C VAL A 196 0.96 19.18 0.24
N LEU A 197 1.34 17.94 0.49
CA LEU A 197 0.61 17.13 1.46
C LEU A 197 0.76 17.73 2.87
N ASP A 198 -0.36 17.98 3.55
CA ASP A 198 -0.44 18.66 4.86
C ASP A 198 0.36 17.97 5.98
N TRP A 199 0.67 16.69 5.81
CA TRP A 199 1.45 15.86 6.73
C TRP A 199 2.89 15.62 6.25
N ASP A 200 3.30 16.09 5.05
CA ASP A 200 4.65 15.88 4.48
C ASP A 200 5.51 17.15 4.55
N LYS A 201 6.28 17.26 5.63
CA LYS A 201 7.20 18.39 5.83
C LYS A 201 8.26 18.50 4.73
N SER A 202 8.69 17.37 4.16
CA SER A 202 9.73 17.36 3.12
C SER A 202 9.25 18.08 1.85
N GLN A 203 7.99 17.88 1.45
CA GLN A 203 7.42 18.61 0.32
C GLN A 203 7.36 20.11 0.59
N THR A 204 6.93 20.51 1.80
CA THR A 204 6.92 21.91 2.21
C THR A 204 8.31 22.54 2.15
N GLU A 205 9.35 21.84 2.62
CA GLU A 205 10.73 22.31 2.57
C GLU A 205 11.26 22.47 1.13
N ILE A 206 10.96 21.51 0.25
CA ILE A 206 11.35 21.56 -1.16
C ILE A 206 10.69 22.77 -1.84
N VAL A 207 9.39 22.97 -1.63
CA VAL A 207 8.65 24.09 -2.21
C VAL A 207 9.21 25.44 -1.74
N ASN A 208 9.54 25.57 -0.45
CA ASN A 208 10.17 26.78 0.08
C ASN A 208 11.56 27.03 -0.52
N LYS A 209 12.37 25.98 -0.72
CA LYS A 209 13.73 26.08 -1.31
C LYS A 209 13.73 26.62 -2.75
N ILE A 210 12.68 26.34 -3.52
CA ILE A 210 12.55 26.88 -4.89
C ILE A 210 11.89 28.26 -4.91
N GLY A 211 11.65 28.89 -3.75
CA GLY A 211 11.03 30.21 -3.65
C GLY A 211 9.52 30.24 -3.95
N ALA A 212 8.86 29.08 -3.93
CA ALA A 212 7.41 28.98 -4.11
C ALA A 212 6.67 28.96 -2.75
N HIS A 213 5.35 29.07 -2.78
CA HIS A 213 4.51 29.10 -1.58
C HIS A 213 3.80 27.74 -1.42
N PRO A 214 4.14 26.94 -0.39
CA PRO A 214 3.44 25.69 -0.11
C PRO A 214 2.03 25.94 0.40
N VAL A 215 1.05 25.28 -0.18
CA VAL A 215 -0.35 25.32 0.25
C VAL A 215 -0.73 23.93 0.77
N PRO A 216 -1.06 23.77 2.05
CA PRO A 216 -1.45 22.49 2.62
C PRO A 216 -2.66 21.90 1.89
N SER A 217 -2.53 20.66 1.48
CA SER A 217 -3.51 19.91 0.70
C SER A 217 -3.52 18.44 1.12
N ASN A 218 -4.52 17.72 0.71
CA ASN A 218 -4.57 16.28 0.83
C ASN A 218 -5.13 15.64 -0.46
N LEU A 219 -5.14 14.33 -0.55
CA LEU A 219 -5.61 13.62 -1.74
C LEU A 219 -7.10 13.80 -2.02
N SER A 220 -7.88 14.32 -1.08
CA SER A 220 -9.33 14.57 -1.27
C SER A 220 -9.63 15.99 -1.75
N ASN A 221 -8.72 16.97 -1.55
CA ASN A 221 -8.99 18.38 -1.86
C ASN A 221 -8.05 19.04 -2.87
N PHE A 222 -6.88 18.45 -3.19
CA PHE A 222 -5.87 19.05 -4.07
C PHE A 222 -6.43 19.44 -5.44
N ALA A 223 -7.29 18.61 -6.02
CA ALA A 223 -7.88 18.85 -7.33
C ALA A 223 -8.85 20.04 -7.31
N SER A 224 -9.69 20.14 -6.28
CA SER A 224 -10.61 21.28 -6.14
C SER A 224 -9.84 22.59 -5.89
N GLN A 225 -8.77 22.55 -5.09
CA GLN A 225 -7.90 23.73 -4.89
C GLN A 225 -7.27 24.18 -6.21
N PHE A 226 -6.81 23.23 -7.06
CA PHE A 226 -6.27 23.52 -8.36
C PHE A 226 -7.34 24.10 -9.31
N ASN A 227 -8.47 23.42 -9.47
CA ASN A 227 -9.54 23.85 -10.36
C ASN A 227 -10.09 25.24 -9.99
N ASN A 228 -10.18 25.55 -8.70
CA ASN A 228 -10.66 26.84 -8.18
C ASN A 228 -9.58 27.93 -8.09
N GLY A 229 -8.34 27.68 -8.52
CA GLY A 229 -7.26 28.66 -8.52
C GLY A 229 -6.69 28.99 -7.14
N GLN A 230 -6.90 28.15 -6.15
CA GLN A 230 -6.30 28.31 -4.84
C GLN A 230 -4.82 27.94 -4.87
N VAL A 231 -4.43 27.04 -5.79
CA VAL A 231 -3.04 26.68 -6.11
C VAL A 231 -2.79 26.79 -7.61
N ASP A 232 -1.56 27.10 -7.98
CA ASP A 232 -1.11 27.26 -9.38
C ASP A 232 -0.52 25.97 -9.94
N ILE A 233 0.01 25.12 -9.05
CA ILE A 233 0.76 23.90 -9.39
C ILE A 233 0.32 22.76 -8.47
N ILE A 234 0.10 21.59 -9.08
CA ILE A 234 -0.06 20.32 -8.36
C ILE A 234 0.83 19.25 -8.97
N VAL A 235 1.21 18.28 -8.16
CA VAL A 235 1.97 17.09 -8.58
C VAL A 235 1.07 15.89 -8.41
N ALA A 236 0.71 15.23 -9.51
CA ALA A 236 -0.25 14.14 -9.48
C ALA A 236 -0.06 13.15 -10.64
N PRO A 237 -0.44 11.88 -10.49
CA PRO A 237 -0.43 10.91 -11.60
C PRO A 237 -1.36 11.31 -12.74
N ALA A 238 -1.00 11.00 -13.99
CA ALA A 238 -1.86 11.24 -15.16
C ALA A 238 -3.25 10.61 -15.02
N LEU A 239 -3.37 9.53 -14.30
CA LEU A 239 -4.58 8.79 -14.00
C LEU A 239 -5.68 9.68 -13.39
N VAL A 240 -5.34 10.68 -12.56
CA VAL A 240 -6.32 11.55 -11.89
C VAL A 240 -6.78 12.72 -12.78
N PHE A 241 -6.14 12.94 -13.93
CA PHE A 241 -6.43 14.10 -14.80
C PHE A 241 -7.89 14.17 -15.24
N ARG A 242 -8.42 13.06 -15.78
CA ARG A 242 -9.82 13.02 -16.24
C ARG A 242 -10.82 12.94 -15.10
N PRO A 243 -10.68 11.99 -14.12
CA PRO A 243 -11.66 11.86 -13.03
C PRO A 243 -11.84 13.13 -12.19
N PHE A 244 -10.80 13.94 -12.07
CA PHE A 244 -10.83 15.19 -11.30
C PHE A 244 -10.92 16.44 -12.15
N GLU A 245 -11.15 16.30 -13.47
CA GLU A 245 -11.36 17.40 -14.40
C GLU A 245 -10.25 18.48 -14.32
N LEU A 246 -8.98 18.04 -14.18
CA LEU A 246 -7.84 18.95 -14.01
C LEU A 246 -7.61 19.88 -15.21
N SER A 247 -8.31 19.65 -16.33
CA SER A 247 -8.34 20.55 -17.47
C SER A 247 -9.08 21.87 -17.21
N ARG A 248 -9.83 21.97 -16.11
CA ARG A 248 -10.50 23.20 -15.67
C ARG A 248 -9.59 24.14 -14.90
N GLY A 249 -8.45 23.63 -14.45
CA GLY A 249 -7.47 24.36 -13.66
C GLY A 249 -6.48 25.20 -14.46
#